data_967b96604844c99e0b02e437ae02df9c
#
_entry.id   967b96604844c99e0b02e437ae02df9c
#
_cell.length_a   1.000
_cell.length_b   1.000
_cell.length_c   1.000
_cell.angle_alpha   90.00
_cell.angle_beta   90.00
_cell.angle_gamma   90.00
#
_symmetry.space_group_name_H-M   'P 1'
#
loop_
_entity.id
_entity.type
_entity.pdbx_description
1 polymer ?
#
loop_
_entity_poly.entity_id
_entity_poly.type
_entity_poly.pdbx_seq_one_letter_code
_entity_poly.pdbx_strand_id
1 'polypeptide(L)'
;KTPIMKRNKHCFEDIYNFCKINNIRYKVDAQIVPNRIKKDGLDYSLSLKELVKIQSRLDKINGVQIIEKSENYLTCKSLRLSLYITSIGGVQPCSLYNYSIANVNFDNIKDIWDDFCIRKLSNYTLKDSDHCSTCSLSKYCTQCPGIALSEGNNSTSCSKICQKTAIARRLNYEAVN
;
A
#
# COMPACT_ATOMS: atom_id res chain seq x y z
N LYS A 1 2.26 13.34 4.02
CA LYS A 1 2.16 11.93 4.45
C LYS A 1 3.17 11.66 5.56
N THR A 2 2.75 10.99 6.63
CA THR A 2 3.62 10.61 7.77
C THR A 2 3.67 9.08 7.88
N PRO A 3 4.84 8.45 7.69
CA PRO A 3 5.02 7.04 8.02
C PRO A 3 5.11 6.87 9.54
N ILE A 4 4.33 5.94 10.09
CA ILE A 4 4.32 5.63 11.52
C ILE A 4 5.22 4.45 11.80
N MET A 5 6.18 4.68 12.68
CA MET A 5 7.23 3.75 13.08
C MET A 5 7.29 3.65 14.60
N LYS A 6 8.04 2.68 15.12
CA LYS A 6 8.27 2.53 16.59
C LYS A 6 8.69 3.84 17.26
N ARG A 7 9.54 4.62 16.59
CA ARG A 7 10.12 5.87 17.16
C ARG A 7 9.16 7.04 17.20
N ASN A 8 8.17 7.11 16.29
CA ASN A 8 7.27 8.27 16.18
C ASN A 8 5.78 7.95 16.34
N LYS A 9 5.44 6.74 16.78
CA LYS A 9 4.04 6.31 16.94
C LYS A 9 3.24 7.16 17.94
N HIS A 10 3.90 7.91 18.79
CA HIS A 10 3.29 8.83 19.77
C HIS A 10 3.01 10.23 19.21
N CYS A 11 3.64 10.61 18.09
CA CYS A 11 3.56 11.97 17.56
C CYS A 11 2.47 12.17 16.49
N PHE A 12 1.85 11.10 15.98
CA PHE A 12 0.99 11.23 14.79
C PHE A 12 -0.29 12.03 15.07
N GLU A 13 -0.82 12.00 16.30
CA GLU A 13 -2.00 12.79 16.69
C GLU A 13 -1.67 14.29 16.72
N ASP A 14 -0.51 14.68 17.23
CA ASP A 14 -0.10 16.08 17.25
C ASP A 14 0.08 16.63 15.83
N ILE A 15 0.71 15.82 14.95
CA ILE A 15 0.86 16.16 13.53
C ILE A 15 -0.51 16.24 12.84
N TYR A 16 -1.42 15.31 13.14
CA TYR A 16 -2.78 15.34 12.60
C TYR A 16 -3.53 16.61 13.02
N ASN A 17 -3.48 16.96 14.31
CA ASN A 17 -4.14 18.14 14.84
C ASN A 17 -3.55 19.42 14.24
N PHE A 18 -2.23 19.51 14.14
CA PHE A 18 -1.56 20.62 13.46
C PHE A 18 -2.03 20.77 12.02
N CYS A 19 -2.05 19.67 11.26
CA CYS A 19 -2.51 19.67 9.88
C CYS A 19 -3.98 20.10 9.75
N LYS A 20 -4.83 19.62 10.66
CA LYS A 20 -6.26 19.94 10.69
C LYS A 20 -6.51 21.44 10.97
N ILE A 21 -5.83 22.00 11.97
CA ILE A 21 -5.93 23.44 12.32
C ILE A 21 -5.48 24.32 11.15
N ASN A 22 -4.43 23.92 10.44
CA ASN A 22 -3.85 24.69 9.33
C ASN A 22 -4.44 24.33 7.97
N ASN A 23 -5.52 23.54 7.91
CA ASN A 23 -6.17 23.08 6.66
C ASN A 23 -5.20 22.37 5.70
N ILE A 24 -4.23 21.62 6.23
CA ILE A 24 -3.26 20.84 5.47
C ILE A 24 -3.79 19.41 5.31
N ARG A 25 -3.82 18.90 4.07
CA ARG A 25 -4.19 17.50 3.81
C ARG A 25 -3.18 16.55 4.48
N TYR A 26 -3.69 15.69 5.36
CA TYR A 26 -2.88 14.71 6.09
C TYR A 26 -3.20 13.29 5.65
N LYS A 27 -2.17 12.47 5.52
CA LYS A 27 -2.27 11.03 5.31
C LYS A 27 -1.23 10.31 6.15
N VAL A 28 -1.63 9.25 6.79
CA VAL A 28 -0.78 8.46 7.70
C VAL A 28 -0.73 7.00 7.26
N ASP A 29 0.41 6.35 7.45
CA ASP A 29 0.62 4.96 7.02
C ASP A 29 1.60 4.26 7.96
N ALA A 30 1.25 3.09 8.46
CA ALA A 30 2.11 2.26 9.30
C ALA A 30 2.74 1.08 8.54
N GLN A 31 2.51 0.99 7.23
CA GLN A 31 3.13 -0.03 6.39
C GLN A 31 4.55 0.43 5.99
N ILE A 32 5.54 -0.07 6.71
CA ILE A 32 6.96 0.17 6.41
C ILE A 32 7.43 -0.97 5.51
N VAL A 33 7.85 -0.62 4.31
CA VAL A 33 8.39 -1.57 3.33
C VAL A 33 9.92 -1.66 3.44
N PRO A 34 10.55 -2.79 3.10
CA PRO A 34 11.99 -2.94 3.09
C PRO A 34 12.65 -1.92 2.15
N ASN A 35 13.84 -1.46 2.53
CA ASN A 35 14.68 -0.70 1.61
C ASN A 35 15.01 -1.55 0.38
N ARG A 36 14.91 -0.98 -0.82
CA ARG A 36 15.09 -1.70 -2.07
C ARG A 36 16.49 -2.30 -2.26
N ILE A 37 17.51 -1.59 -1.80
CA ILE A 37 18.91 -1.96 -1.98
C ILE A 37 19.38 -2.84 -0.82
N LYS A 38 19.22 -2.33 0.40
CA LYS A 38 19.76 -2.98 1.61
C LYS A 38 18.83 -4.06 2.17
N LYS A 39 17.55 -4.08 1.73
CA LYS A 39 16.51 -4.99 2.26
C LYS A 39 16.29 -4.86 3.78
N ASP A 40 16.75 -3.75 4.38
CA ASP A 40 16.58 -3.39 5.79
C ASP A 40 15.39 -2.44 6.02
N GLY A 41 15.25 -1.92 7.23
CA GLY A 41 14.24 -0.94 7.62
C GLY A 41 13.00 -1.55 8.25
N LEU A 42 12.80 -2.88 8.20
CA LEU A 42 11.66 -3.54 8.85
C LEU A 42 11.73 -3.45 10.39
N ASP A 43 12.91 -3.26 10.97
CA ASP A 43 13.10 -3.09 12.42
C ASP A 43 12.38 -1.84 12.97
N TYR A 44 12.11 -0.85 12.11
CA TYR A 44 11.32 0.32 12.46
C TYR A 44 9.82 0.06 12.45
N SER A 45 9.36 -1.05 11.88
CA SER A 45 7.95 -1.41 11.80
C SER A 45 7.36 -1.67 13.17
N LEU A 46 6.11 -1.27 13.37
CA LEU A 46 5.36 -1.61 14.57
C LEU A 46 5.17 -3.13 14.66
N SER A 47 5.23 -3.67 15.89
CA SER A 47 4.75 -5.03 16.17
C SER A 47 3.24 -5.12 15.93
N LEU A 48 2.69 -6.34 15.79
CA LEU A 48 1.24 -6.52 15.66
C LEU A 48 0.50 -5.90 16.85
N LYS A 49 0.97 -6.14 18.08
CA LYS A 49 0.38 -5.59 19.32
C LYS A 49 0.32 -4.05 19.32
N GLU A 50 1.38 -3.40 18.85
CA GLU A 50 1.41 -1.94 18.72
C GLU A 50 0.48 -1.46 17.60
N LEU A 51 0.46 -2.17 16.47
CA LEU A 51 -0.38 -1.80 15.32
C LEU A 51 -1.87 -1.91 15.66
N VAL A 52 -2.30 -2.98 16.35
CA VAL A 52 -3.69 -3.15 16.81
C VAL A 52 -4.16 -1.93 17.61
N LYS A 53 -3.31 -1.41 18.51
CA LYS A 53 -3.69 -0.26 19.36
C LYS A 53 -4.00 1.02 18.59
N ILE A 54 -3.41 1.23 17.41
CA ILE A 54 -3.52 2.49 16.67
C ILE A 54 -4.23 2.35 15.31
N GLN A 55 -4.38 1.12 14.78
CA GLN A 55 -4.85 0.91 13.41
C GLN A 55 -6.25 1.49 13.17
N SER A 56 -7.17 1.31 14.10
CA SER A 56 -8.52 1.88 14.01
C SER A 56 -8.48 3.41 13.83
N ARG A 57 -7.58 4.07 14.57
CA ARG A 57 -7.40 5.52 14.49
C ARG A 57 -6.77 5.95 13.16
N LEU A 58 -5.75 5.20 12.68
CA LEU A 58 -5.13 5.44 11.38
C LEU A 58 -6.14 5.28 10.23
N ASP A 59 -6.99 4.25 10.31
CA ASP A 59 -8.03 4.01 9.32
C ASP A 59 -9.07 5.14 9.31
N LYS A 60 -9.47 5.64 10.48
CA LYS A 60 -10.37 6.79 10.60
C LYS A 60 -9.79 8.07 9.98
N ILE A 61 -8.50 8.37 10.25
CA ILE A 61 -7.80 9.51 9.65
C ILE A 61 -7.76 9.39 8.12
N ASN A 62 -7.51 8.20 7.61
CA ASN A 62 -7.40 7.94 6.17
C ASN A 62 -8.76 7.72 5.48
N GLY A 63 -9.87 7.66 6.20
CA GLY A 63 -11.20 7.36 5.66
C GLY A 63 -11.33 5.93 5.12
N VAL A 64 -10.62 4.96 5.73
CA VAL A 64 -10.67 3.55 5.32
C VAL A 64 -12.01 2.94 5.76
N GLN A 65 -12.68 2.28 4.83
CA GLN A 65 -13.90 1.52 5.08
C GLN A 65 -13.62 0.02 4.98
N ILE A 66 -14.19 -0.74 5.90
CA ILE A 66 -14.19 -2.20 5.84
C ILE A 66 -15.41 -2.63 5.02
N ILE A 67 -15.16 -3.19 3.85
CA ILE A 67 -16.19 -3.61 2.90
C ILE A 67 -15.92 -5.03 2.43
N GLU A 68 -16.98 -5.78 2.15
CA GLU A 68 -16.85 -7.06 1.43
C GLU A 68 -16.34 -6.80 0.01
N LYS A 69 -15.46 -7.67 -0.45
CA LYS A 69 -14.79 -7.54 -1.75
C LYS A 69 -15.07 -8.76 -2.59
N SER A 70 -15.58 -8.55 -3.80
CA SER A 70 -15.67 -9.61 -4.80
C SER A 70 -14.28 -9.95 -5.37
N GLU A 71 -14.17 -11.08 -6.05
CA GLU A 71 -12.95 -11.48 -6.76
C GLU A 71 -12.49 -10.44 -7.81
N ASN A 72 -13.44 -9.69 -8.37
CA ASN A 72 -13.18 -8.64 -9.36
C ASN A 72 -12.84 -7.27 -8.72
N TYR A 73 -12.70 -7.19 -7.38
CA TYR A 73 -12.31 -5.96 -6.71
C TYR A 73 -10.89 -5.55 -7.10
N LEU A 74 -10.73 -4.29 -7.55
CA LEU A 74 -9.43 -3.74 -7.94
C LEU A 74 -8.50 -3.61 -6.73
N THR A 75 -7.32 -4.21 -6.81
CA THR A 75 -6.32 -4.16 -5.72
C THR A 75 -5.69 -2.78 -5.57
N CYS A 76 -5.52 -2.04 -6.67
CA CYS A 76 -4.93 -0.71 -6.64
C CYS A 76 -5.56 0.23 -7.68
N LYS A 77 -6.27 1.25 -7.21
CA LYS A 77 -6.83 2.30 -8.09
C LYS A 77 -5.76 3.27 -8.61
N SER A 78 -4.65 3.45 -7.90
CA SER A 78 -3.60 4.40 -8.30
C SER A 78 -2.93 4.01 -9.61
N LEU A 79 -2.85 2.72 -9.93
CA LEU A 79 -2.28 2.23 -11.19
C LEU A 79 -3.06 2.69 -12.44
N ARG A 80 -4.30 3.16 -12.27
CA ARG A 80 -5.11 3.74 -13.34
C ARG A 80 -4.89 5.24 -13.55
N LEU A 81 -4.23 5.90 -12.61
CA LEU A 81 -4.21 7.36 -12.52
C LEU A 81 -2.81 7.94 -12.53
N SER A 82 -1.76 7.12 -12.35
CA SER A 82 -0.40 7.61 -12.18
C SER A 82 0.66 6.60 -12.58
N LEU A 83 1.79 7.10 -13.01
CA LEU A 83 3.04 6.39 -13.20
C LEU A 83 4.11 7.02 -12.30
N TYR A 84 5.15 6.27 -12.01
CA TYR A 84 6.33 6.76 -11.32
C TYR A 84 7.51 6.83 -12.29
N ILE A 85 8.16 7.99 -12.39
CA ILE A 85 9.35 8.19 -13.22
C ILE A 85 10.56 8.34 -12.30
N THR A 86 11.58 7.53 -12.54
CA THR A 86 12.84 7.59 -11.79
C THR A 86 13.71 8.75 -12.24
N SER A 87 14.73 9.11 -11.45
CA SER A 87 15.70 10.18 -11.79
C SER A 87 16.49 9.94 -13.10
N ILE A 88 16.52 8.69 -13.58
CA ILE A 88 17.19 8.28 -14.82
C ILE A 88 16.19 8.02 -15.96
N GLY A 89 14.96 8.51 -15.82
CA GLY A 89 13.92 8.40 -16.85
C GLY A 89 13.16 7.08 -16.90
N GLY A 90 13.50 6.09 -16.06
CA GLY A 90 12.80 4.80 -16.04
C GLY A 90 11.36 4.94 -15.56
N VAL A 91 10.39 4.40 -16.30
CA VAL A 91 8.97 4.44 -15.99
C VAL A 91 8.57 3.16 -15.26
N GLN A 92 7.94 3.31 -14.10
CA GLN A 92 7.45 2.22 -13.26
C GLN A 92 5.95 2.39 -13.01
N PRO A 93 5.19 1.29 -12.83
CA PRO A 93 3.77 1.36 -12.48
C PRO A 93 3.47 2.20 -11.23
N CYS A 94 4.32 2.07 -10.21
CA CYS A 94 4.34 2.95 -9.04
C CYS A 94 5.72 2.88 -8.36
N SER A 95 5.94 3.73 -7.35
CA SER A 95 7.21 3.79 -6.61
C SER A 95 7.59 2.50 -5.88
N LEU A 96 6.71 1.53 -5.71
CA LEU A 96 6.97 0.25 -5.06
C LEU A 96 7.39 -0.87 -6.04
N TYR A 97 7.21 -0.67 -7.34
CA TYR A 97 7.75 -1.59 -8.35
C TYR A 97 9.25 -1.39 -8.50
N ASN A 98 10.01 -2.48 -8.58
CA ASN A 98 11.48 -2.47 -8.62
C ASN A 98 12.06 -2.59 -10.03
N TYR A 99 11.23 -2.52 -11.05
CA TYR A 99 11.62 -2.58 -12.45
C TYR A 99 10.93 -1.48 -13.26
N SER A 100 11.63 -0.97 -14.27
CA SER A 100 11.07 -0.05 -15.25
C SER A 100 10.53 -0.83 -16.44
N ILE A 101 9.38 -0.41 -16.94
CA ILE A 101 8.71 -0.98 -18.11
C ILE A 101 9.04 -0.21 -19.39
N ALA A 102 9.51 1.03 -19.26
CA ALA A 102 9.89 1.91 -20.36
C ALA A 102 10.84 3.00 -19.82
N ASN A 103 11.31 3.90 -20.72
CA ASN A 103 12.15 5.04 -20.32
C ASN A 103 11.77 6.29 -21.13
N VAL A 104 11.35 7.36 -20.43
CA VAL A 104 10.92 8.63 -21.06
C VAL A 104 12.02 9.36 -21.85
N ASN A 105 13.28 8.96 -21.70
CA ASN A 105 14.37 9.52 -22.53
C ASN A 105 14.34 8.97 -23.97
N PHE A 106 13.66 7.84 -24.20
CA PHE A 106 13.61 7.14 -25.48
C PHE A 106 12.19 6.89 -25.98
N ASP A 107 11.22 6.80 -25.05
CA ASP A 107 9.86 6.40 -25.33
C ASP A 107 8.88 7.57 -25.10
N ASN A 108 7.84 7.66 -25.92
CA ASN A 108 6.79 8.66 -25.74
C ASN A 108 5.88 8.29 -24.55
N ILE A 109 5.64 9.23 -23.65
CA ILE A 109 4.83 8.99 -22.43
C ILE A 109 3.39 8.55 -22.73
N LYS A 110 2.81 9.00 -23.85
CA LYS A 110 1.46 8.60 -24.26
C LYS A 110 1.44 7.13 -24.67
N ASP A 111 2.43 6.70 -25.44
CA ASP A 111 2.56 5.31 -25.88
C ASP A 111 2.81 4.37 -24.68
N ILE A 112 3.65 4.81 -23.72
CA ILE A 112 3.87 4.11 -22.47
C ILE A 112 2.55 3.94 -21.69
N TRP A 113 1.76 5.03 -21.59
CA TRP A 113 0.48 5.01 -20.87
C TRP A 113 -0.53 4.05 -21.51
N ASP A 114 -0.52 3.97 -22.82
CA ASP A 114 -1.41 3.10 -23.60
C ASP A 114 -0.89 1.65 -23.73
N ASP A 115 0.30 1.36 -23.21
CA ASP A 115 0.93 0.05 -23.29
C ASP A 115 0.11 -1.04 -22.56
N PHE A 116 0.14 -2.23 -23.13
CA PHE A 116 -0.59 -3.41 -22.61
C PHE A 116 -0.21 -3.76 -21.17
N CYS A 117 1.08 -3.66 -20.81
CA CYS A 117 1.55 -3.99 -19.46
C CYS A 117 0.97 -3.04 -18.43
N ILE A 118 0.91 -1.74 -18.72
CA ILE A 118 0.28 -0.72 -17.85
C ILE A 118 -1.20 -1.02 -17.71
N ARG A 119 -1.90 -1.29 -18.82
CA ARG A 119 -3.34 -1.59 -18.81
C ARG A 119 -3.65 -2.87 -18.03
N LYS A 120 -2.83 -3.91 -18.19
CA LYS A 120 -2.97 -5.15 -17.41
C LYS A 120 -2.85 -4.90 -15.92
N LEU A 121 -1.80 -4.18 -15.49
CA LEU A 121 -1.57 -3.85 -14.08
C LEU A 121 -2.66 -2.93 -13.52
N SER A 122 -3.17 -1.99 -14.31
CA SER A 122 -4.24 -1.08 -13.89
C SER A 122 -5.58 -1.79 -13.68
N ASN A 123 -5.78 -2.96 -14.26
CA ASN A 123 -6.97 -3.80 -14.12
C ASN A 123 -6.78 -4.98 -13.16
N TYR A 124 -5.67 -5.03 -12.44
CA TYR A 124 -5.35 -6.12 -11.52
C TYR A 124 -6.35 -6.20 -10.36
N THR A 125 -6.97 -7.36 -10.21
CA THR A 125 -8.04 -7.63 -9.25
C THR A 125 -7.63 -8.70 -8.23
N LEU A 126 -8.50 -9.01 -7.27
CA LEU A 126 -8.21 -10.05 -6.27
C LEU A 126 -8.07 -11.45 -6.87
N LYS A 127 -8.79 -11.78 -7.96
CA LYS A 127 -8.65 -13.07 -8.65
C LYS A 127 -7.30 -13.27 -9.33
N ASP A 128 -6.61 -12.18 -9.65
CA ASP A 128 -5.27 -12.21 -10.25
C ASP A 128 -4.17 -12.44 -9.21
N SER A 129 -4.52 -12.42 -7.91
CA SER A 129 -3.60 -12.66 -6.79
C SER A 129 -3.75 -14.09 -6.28
N ASP A 130 -2.64 -14.69 -5.85
CA ASP A 130 -2.63 -16.01 -5.22
C ASP A 130 -3.52 -15.98 -3.96
N HIS A 131 -4.56 -16.79 -3.91
CA HIS A 131 -5.43 -16.98 -2.74
C HIS A 131 -6.18 -15.75 -2.19
N CYS A 132 -6.05 -14.55 -2.79
CA CYS A 132 -6.68 -13.34 -2.22
C CYS A 132 -8.20 -13.33 -2.36
N SER A 133 -8.75 -13.90 -3.42
CA SER A 133 -10.20 -13.98 -3.65
C SER A 133 -10.93 -14.87 -2.63
N THR A 134 -10.26 -15.88 -2.06
CA THR A 134 -10.81 -16.80 -1.04
C THR A 134 -10.31 -16.50 0.37
N CYS A 135 -9.51 -15.45 0.55
CA CYS A 135 -8.88 -15.14 1.83
C CYS A 135 -9.90 -14.54 2.83
N SER A 136 -9.99 -15.12 4.02
CA SER A 136 -10.85 -14.61 5.11
C SER A 136 -10.48 -13.21 5.61
N LEU A 137 -9.29 -12.72 5.27
CA LEU A 137 -8.83 -11.36 5.59
C LEU A 137 -9.10 -10.37 4.46
N SER A 138 -9.66 -10.78 3.31
CA SER A 138 -9.77 -9.93 2.11
C SER A 138 -10.46 -8.60 2.37
N LYS A 139 -11.57 -8.58 3.14
CA LYS A 139 -12.29 -7.35 3.47
C LYS A 139 -11.48 -6.35 4.30
N TYR A 140 -10.55 -6.84 5.12
CA TYR A 140 -9.68 -6.02 5.97
C TYR A 140 -8.38 -5.63 5.29
N CYS A 141 -8.01 -6.32 4.20
CA CYS A 141 -6.70 -6.20 3.55
C CYS A 141 -6.70 -5.14 2.46
N THR A 142 -5.64 -4.35 2.40
CA THR A 142 -5.27 -3.57 1.21
C THR A 142 -4.15 -4.32 0.49
N GLN A 143 -4.49 -5.40 -0.21
CA GLN A 143 -3.53 -6.14 -1.00
C GLN A 143 -2.80 -5.20 -1.96
N CYS A 144 -1.48 -5.26 -1.99
CA CYS A 144 -0.65 -4.37 -2.81
C CYS A 144 0.46 -5.18 -3.51
N PRO A 145 0.36 -5.34 -4.84
CA PRO A 145 1.38 -6.04 -5.63
C PRO A 145 2.79 -5.44 -5.45
N GLY A 146 2.89 -4.12 -5.35
CA GLY A 146 4.17 -3.43 -5.15
C GLY A 146 4.80 -3.70 -3.79
N ILE A 147 3.99 -3.86 -2.72
CA ILE A 147 4.52 -4.25 -1.40
C ILE A 147 5.01 -5.71 -1.44
N ALA A 148 4.26 -6.62 -2.07
CA ALA A 148 4.70 -8.01 -2.24
C ALA A 148 6.06 -8.08 -2.95
N LEU A 149 6.25 -7.34 -4.05
CA LEU A 149 7.54 -7.20 -4.74
C LEU A 149 8.64 -6.63 -3.85
N SER A 150 8.33 -5.64 -3.00
CA SER A 150 9.30 -5.06 -2.07
C SER A 150 9.79 -6.05 -1.01
N GLU A 151 8.95 -7.01 -0.63
CA GLU A 151 9.30 -8.13 0.27
C GLU A 151 10.13 -9.23 -0.42
N GLY A 152 10.37 -9.12 -1.73
CA GLY A 152 11.08 -10.12 -2.53
C GLY A 152 10.20 -11.25 -3.07
N ASN A 153 8.88 -11.10 -3.00
CA ASN A 153 7.89 -12.05 -3.52
C ASN A 153 7.47 -11.69 -4.95
N ASN A 154 6.63 -12.53 -5.57
CA ASN A 154 5.94 -12.17 -6.79
C ASN A 154 4.81 -11.16 -6.52
N SER A 155 4.44 -10.37 -7.53
CA SER A 155 3.34 -9.40 -7.42
C SER A 155 1.98 -10.04 -7.09
N THR A 156 1.80 -11.31 -7.42
CA THR A 156 0.60 -12.10 -7.12
C THR A 156 0.55 -12.63 -5.70
N SER A 157 1.68 -12.68 -5.02
CA SER A 157 1.81 -13.31 -3.71
C SER A 157 1.23 -12.47 -2.57
N CYS A 158 0.87 -13.13 -1.48
CA CYS A 158 0.44 -12.47 -0.26
C CYS A 158 1.59 -11.70 0.40
N SER A 159 1.39 -10.40 0.64
CA SER A 159 2.32 -9.57 1.39
C SER A 159 2.13 -9.76 2.89
N LYS A 160 3.21 -10.08 3.63
CA LYS A 160 3.20 -10.16 5.10
C LYS A 160 2.89 -8.81 5.75
N ILE A 161 3.33 -7.72 5.16
CA ILE A 161 3.03 -6.35 5.63
C ILE A 161 1.54 -6.06 5.50
N CYS A 162 0.93 -6.37 4.34
CA CYS A 162 -0.50 -6.19 4.13
C CYS A 162 -1.31 -7.12 5.05
N GLN A 163 -0.89 -8.37 5.21
CA GLN A 163 -1.53 -9.36 6.09
C GLN A 163 -1.52 -8.89 7.55
N LYS A 164 -0.39 -8.39 8.05
CA LYS A 164 -0.29 -7.85 9.41
C LYS A 164 -1.28 -6.71 9.65
N THR A 165 -1.43 -5.80 8.71
CA THR A 165 -2.41 -4.70 8.78
C THR A 165 -3.85 -5.23 8.76
N ALA A 166 -4.13 -6.22 7.92
CA ALA A 166 -5.45 -6.84 7.85
C ALA A 166 -5.83 -7.57 9.16
N ILE A 167 -4.88 -8.27 9.78
CA ILE A 167 -5.07 -8.90 11.10
C ILE A 167 -5.37 -7.84 12.16
N ALA A 168 -4.63 -6.73 12.20
CA ALA A 168 -4.87 -5.66 13.14
C ALA A 168 -6.27 -5.04 12.98
N ARG A 169 -6.72 -4.83 11.74
CA ARG A 169 -8.08 -4.37 11.44
C ARG A 169 -9.14 -5.35 11.88
N ARG A 170 -8.97 -6.64 11.58
CA ARG A 170 -9.90 -7.68 11.99
C ARG A 170 -10.08 -7.70 13.50
N LEU A 171 -8.98 -7.72 14.25
CA LEU A 171 -9.02 -7.73 15.71
C LEU A 171 -9.77 -6.51 16.28
N ASN A 172 -9.56 -5.33 15.71
CA ASN A 172 -10.29 -4.13 16.12
C ASN A 172 -11.77 -4.18 15.75
N TYR A 173 -12.11 -4.73 14.59
CA TYR A 173 -13.49 -4.84 14.12
C TYR A 173 -14.29 -5.86 14.96
N GLU A 174 -13.71 -7.03 15.24
CA GLU A 174 -14.34 -8.09 16.04
C GLU A 174 -14.47 -7.71 17.51
N ALA A 175 -13.64 -6.79 18.02
CA ALA A 175 -13.73 -6.29 19.39
C ALA A 175 -14.88 -5.28 19.62
N VAL A 176 -15.45 -4.72 18.55
CA VAL A 176 -16.49 -3.67 18.62
C VAL A 176 -17.87 -4.22 18.22
N ASN A 177 -17.92 -5.33 17.49
CA ASN A 177 -19.14 -6.01 17.06
C ASN A 177 -19.31 -7.35 17.75
#